data_4bee2aaee2e7d26cf8537fde434f2255
#
_entry.id   4bee2aaee2e7d26cf8537fde434f2255
#
_cell.length_a   1.000
_cell.length_b   1.000
_cell.length_c   1.000
_cell.angle_alpha   90.00
_cell.angle_beta   90.00
_cell.angle_gamma   90.00
#
_symmetry.space_group_name_H-M   'P 1'
#
loop_
_entity.id
_entity.type
_entity.pdbx_description
1 polymer ?
#
loop_
_entity_poly.entity_id
_entity_poly.type
_entity_poly.pdbx_seq_one_letter_code
_entity_poly.pdbx_strand_id
1 'polypeptide(L)'
;MMPAIKHFDPIIGIDIHIVTLPPGVPTPMPHPHIGLIIDPMDYIPFLGASVFIGPFPRASAGTAGKSFPHIPMGGPFVKPPMNESEIFMGSATVLADGDPLSYTALPVLTCQDVGMFSPPRKKPRRSFGMMLPTTVVIGIPLGMPVLVGGPPTISMQSVIARAA
;
A
#
# COMPACT_ATOMS: atom_id res chain seq x y z
N MET A 1 -20.91 -0.49 2.94
CA MET A 1 -20.13 -1.66 2.50
C MET A 1 -19.40 -1.32 1.21
N MET A 2 -18.15 -1.70 1.08
CA MET A 2 -17.26 -1.40 -0.04
C MET A 2 -16.70 -2.70 -0.62
N PRO A 3 -16.33 -2.74 -1.91
CA PRO A 3 -15.68 -3.92 -2.50
C PRO A 3 -14.41 -4.30 -1.75
N ALA A 4 -14.29 -5.59 -1.41
CA ALA A 4 -13.07 -6.15 -0.83
C ALA A 4 -11.92 -6.08 -1.81
N ILE A 5 -10.71 -5.94 -1.29
CA ILE A 5 -9.48 -5.91 -2.07
C ILE A 5 -8.86 -7.30 -2.16
N LYS A 6 -8.31 -7.59 -3.33
CA LYS A 6 -7.57 -8.80 -3.66
C LYS A 6 -6.30 -8.48 -4.42
N HIS A 7 -5.49 -9.48 -4.66
CA HIS A 7 -4.32 -9.31 -5.52
C HIS A 7 -4.72 -8.82 -6.92
N PHE A 8 -3.83 -8.08 -7.54
CA PHE A 8 -3.98 -7.36 -8.82
C PHE A 8 -4.99 -6.21 -8.82
N ASP A 9 -5.58 -5.87 -7.69
CA ASP A 9 -6.33 -4.62 -7.58
C ASP A 9 -5.36 -3.43 -7.64
N PRO A 10 -5.70 -2.37 -8.39
CA PRO A 10 -4.82 -1.22 -8.55
C PRO A 10 -4.75 -0.36 -7.29
N ILE A 11 -3.57 0.21 -7.08
CA ILE A 11 -3.33 1.34 -6.21
C ILE A 11 -3.06 2.56 -7.06
N ILE A 12 -3.68 3.69 -6.71
CA ILE A 12 -3.58 4.94 -7.46
C ILE A 12 -3.36 6.07 -6.47
N GLY A 13 -2.42 6.95 -6.76
CA GLY A 13 -2.19 8.10 -5.90
C GLY A 13 -1.03 8.97 -6.31
N ILE A 14 -0.58 9.75 -5.33
CA ILE A 14 0.52 10.69 -5.47
C ILE A 14 1.49 10.46 -4.35
N ASP A 15 2.76 10.24 -4.70
CA ASP A 15 3.88 10.20 -3.76
C ASP A 15 4.68 11.49 -3.83
N ILE A 16 5.28 11.88 -2.71
CA ILE A 16 6.15 13.04 -2.64
C ILE A 16 7.60 12.56 -2.56
N HIS A 17 8.35 12.83 -3.62
CA HIS A 17 9.78 12.52 -3.69
C HIS A 17 10.61 13.80 -3.84
N ILE A 18 11.82 13.75 -3.29
CA ILE A 18 12.76 14.87 -3.41
C ILE A 18 13.55 14.72 -4.72
N VAL A 19 13.41 15.70 -5.60
CA VAL A 19 14.15 15.81 -6.85
C VAL A 19 15.12 16.99 -6.80
N THR A 20 16.17 16.95 -7.60
CA THR A 20 17.12 18.04 -7.73
C THR A 20 16.70 18.93 -8.88
N LEU A 21 16.16 20.12 -8.57
CA LEU A 21 15.82 21.12 -9.57
C LEU A 21 17.04 21.98 -9.91
N PRO A 22 17.14 22.53 -11.16
CA PRO A 22 18.17 23.55 -11.47
C PRO A 22 18.02 24.78 -10.57
N PRO A 23 19.12 25.35 -10.02
CA PRO A 23 20.53 25.02 -10.20
C PRO A 23 21.14 24.00 -9.23
N GLY A 24 20.39 23.01 -8.79
CA GLY A 24 20.87 21.97 -7.86
C GLY A 24 20.15 21.95 -6.51
N VAL A 25 18.93 22.50 -6.43
CA VAL A 25 18.14 22.62 -5.20
C VAL A 25 17.28 21.39 -4.98
N PRO A 26 17.46 20.65 -3.87
CA PRO A 26 16.55 19.56 -3.49
C PRO A 26 15.15 20.10 -3.19
N THR A 27 14.14 19.59 -3.91
CA THR A 27 12.78 20.10 -3.81
C THR A 27 11.79 18.94 -3.74
N PRO A 28 10.86 18.92 -2.77
CA PRO A 28 9.77 17.94 -2.73
C PRO A 28 8.82 18.18 -3.91
N MET A 29 8.59 17.14 -4.70
CA MET A 29 7.70 17.20 -5.86
C MET A 29 6.69 16.07 -5.83
N PRO A 30 5.41 16.31 -6.21
CA PRO A 30 4.40 15.29 -6.32
C PRO A 30 4.63 14.43 -7.57
N HIS A 31 4.55 13.12 -7.39
CA HIS A 31 4.70 12.14 -8.46
C HIS A 31 3.45 11.25 -8.50
N PRO A 32 2.53 11.49 -9.45
CA PRO A 32 1.43 10.56 -9.68
C PRO A 32 1.96 9.18 -10.03
N HIS A 33 1.36 8.16 -9.43
CA HIS A 33 1.76 6.78 -9.70
C HIS A 33 0.56 5.84 -9.70
N ILE A 34 0.79 4.69 -10.29
CA ILE A 34 -0.10 3.55 -10.26
C ILE A 34 0.69 2.32 -9.86
N GLY A 35 0.06 1.39 -9.18
CA GLY A 35 0.64 0.12 -8.80
C GLY A 35 -0.41 -0.97 -8.70
N LEU A 36 0.01 -2.15 -8.25
CA LEU A 36 -0.84 -3.31 -8.06
C LEU A 36 -0.56 -3.93 -6.69
N ILE A 37 -1.60 -4.46 -6.07
CA ILE A 37 -1.44 -5.31 -4.90
C ILE A 37 -0.89 -6.66 -5.36
N ILE A 38 0.29 -6.99 -4.87
CA ILE A 38 0.91 -8.29 -5.09
C ILE A 38 1.88 -8.60 -3.95
N ASP A 39 1.63 -9.69 -3.27
CA ASP A 39 2.51 -10.22 -2.24
C ASP A 39 2.88 -11.67 -2.58
N PRO A 40 4.13 -11.94 -2.96
CA PRO A 40 4.55 -13.30 -3.28
C PRO A 40 4.39 -14.30 -2.12
N MET A 41 4.42 -13.81 -0.87
CA MET A 41 4.28 -14.66 0.31
C MET A 41 2.88 -15.27 0.41
N ASP A 42 1.86 -14.58 -0.09
CA ASP A 42 0.48 -15.07 -0.09
C ASP A 42 0.26 -16.30 -1.00
N TYR A 43 1.20 -16.62 -1.88
CA TYR A 43 1.15 -17.78 -2.77
C TYR A 43 1.92 -19.00 -2.28
N ILE A 44 2.57 -18.90 -1.12
CA ILE A 44 3.33 -20.03 -0.56
C ILE A 44 2.33 -21.05 0.04
N PRO A 45 2.35 -22.32 -0.40
CA PRO A 45 1.49 -23.34 0.17
C PRO A 45 1.66 -23.46 1.70
N PHE A 46 0.55 -23.58 2.41
CA PHE A 46 0.46 -23.71 3.87
C PHE A 46 0.88 -22.50 4.71
N LEU A 47 1.59 -21.53 4.12
CA LEU A 47 2.05 -20.32 4.82
C LEU A 47 1.40 -19.04 4.27
N GLY A 48 0.90 -19.08 3.06
CA GLY A 48 0.29 -17.93 2.40
C GLY A 48 -1.18 -17.77 2.72
N ALA A 49 -1.89 -17.04 1.86
CA ALA A 49 -3.30 -16.76 2.03
C ALA A 49 -4.15 -18.01 1.97
N SER A 50 -5.07 -18.18 2.92
CA SER A 50 -6.08 -19.22 2.90
C SER A 50 -7.44 -18.72 2.39
N VAL A 51 -7.63 -17.40 2.35
CA VAL A 51 -8.86 -16.74 1.89
C VAL A 51 -8.64 -16.16 0.49
N PHE A 52 -9.56 -16.47 -0.42
CA PHE A 52 -9.52 -16.03 -1.81
C PHE A 52 -10.78 -15.26 -2.19
N ILE A 53 -10.63 -14.26 -3.04
CA ILE A 53 -11.73 -13.50 -3.65
C ILE A 53 -11.70 -13.78 -5.15
N GLY A 54 -12.61 -14.64 -5.61
CA GLY A 54 -12.50 -15.25 -6.94
C GLY A 54 -11.23 -16.09 -7.06
N PRO A 55 -10.42 -15.91 -8.10
CA PRO A 55 -9.20 -16.69 -8.30
C PRO A 55 -7.97 -16.12 -7.56
N PHE A 56 -8.09 -14.97 -6.88
CA PHE A 56 -6.96 -14.26 -6.30
C PHE A 56 -6.97 -14.30 -4.77
N PRO A 57 -5.80 -14.35 -4.13
CA PRO A 57 -5.69 -14.15 -2.69
C PRO A 57 -6.35 -12.84 -2.28
N ARG A 58 -6.94 -12.82 -1.09
CA ARG A 58 -7.43 -11.60 -0.45
C ARG A 58 -6.28 -10.62 -0.22
N ALA A 59 -6.59 -9.35 -0.04
CA ALA A 59 -5.63 -8.39 0.46
C ALA A 59 -6.11 -7.84 1.81
N SER A 60 -5.32 -8.04 2.85
CA SER A 60 -5.57 -7.57 4.21
C SER A 60 -4.47 -6.62 4.67
N ALA A 61 -4.63 -6.04 5.84
CA ALA A 61 -3.60 -5.19 6.42
C ALA A 61 -2.29 -5.99 6.60
N GLY A 62 -1.21 -5.50 5.99
CA GLY A 62 0.09 -6.19 5.89
C GLY A 62 0.42 -6.68 4.48
N THR A 63 -0.56 -6.83 3.60
CA THR A 63 -0.33 -7.28 2.22
C THR A 63 0.48 -6.25 1.44
N ALA A 64 1.56 -6.72 0.81
CA ALA A 64 2.44 -5.90 -0.01
C ALA A 64 1.84 -5.53 -1.36
N GLY A 65 2.37 -4.45 -1.94
CA GLY A 65 2.09 -4.04 -3.30
C GLY A 65 3.34 -3.50 -3.99
N LYS A 66 3.27 -3.39 -5.30
CA LYS A 66 4.32 -2.82 -6.14
C LYS A 66 3.77 -1.69 -6.98
N SER A 67 4.44 -0.54 -6.93
CA SER A 67 4.18 0.57 -7.85
C SER A 67 5.00 0.41 -9.12
N PHE A 68 4.48 0.88 -10.24
CA PHE A 68 5.29 1.07 -11.43
C PHE A 68 6.38 2.11 -11.14
N PRO A 69 7.54 2.02 -11.82
CA PRO A 69 8.65 2.95 -11.59
C PRO A 69 8.19 4.40 -11.72
N HIS A 70 8.50 5.21 -10.72
CA HIS A 70 8.20 6.63 -10.74
C HIS A 70 9.04 7.34 -11.80
N ILE A 71 8.39 8.21 -12.56
CA ILE A 71 9.06 9.06 -13.56
C ILE A 71 9.48 10.34 -12.86
N PRO A 72 10.78 10.70 -12.86
CA PRO A 72 11.23 11.92 -12.20
C PRO A 72 10.65 13.16 -12.89
N MET A 73 10.01 14.02 -12.10
CA MET A 73 9.41 15.27 -12.58
C MET A 73 10.28 16.46 -12.16
N GLY A 74 10.73 17.24 -13.14
CA GLY A 74 11.51 18.45 -12.91
C GLY A 74 13.02 18.26 -12.72
N GLY A 75 13.48 17.05 -12.37
CA GLY A 75 14.90 16.73 -12.18
C GLY A 75 15.11 15.32 -11.63
N PRO A 76 16.35 14.85 -11.54
CA PRO A 76 16.65 13.52 -11.03
C PRO A 76 16.27 13.39 -9.55
N PHE A 77 15.87 12.20 -9.16
CA PHE A 77 15.61 11.87 -7.75
C PHE A 77 16.89 11.99 -6.92
N VAL A 78 16.79 12.65 -5.76
CA VAL A 78 17.88 12.66 -4.78
C VAL A 78 18.13 11.26 -4.22
N LYS A 79 17.05 10.50 -4.08
CA LYS A 79 17.06 9.10 -3.64
C LYS A 79 16.13 8.27 -4.52
N PRO A 80 16.61 7.18 -5.12
CA PRO A 80 15.74 6.33 -5.95
C PRO A 80 14.51 5.84 -5.19
N PRO A 81 13.29 6.00 -5.72
CA PRO A 81 12.08 5.45 -5.14
C PRO A 81 12.14 3.92 -5.02
N MET A 82 11.55 3.37 -3.98
CA MET A 82 11.51 1.92 -3.76
C MET A 82 10.50 1.22 -4.66
N ASN A 83 9.49 1.95 -5.14
CA ASN A 83 8.34 1.41 -5.87
C ASN A 83 7.61 0.30 -5.09
N GLU A 84 7.59 0.41 -3.78
CA GLU A 84 6.89 -0.51 -2.88
C GLU A 84 5.72 0.20 -2.22
N SER A 85 4.67 -0.56 -1.97
CA SER A 85 3.49 -0.12 -1.24
C SER A 85 3.03 -1.21 -0.29
N GLU A 86 2.15 -0.86 0.64
CA GLU A 86 1.60 -1.81 1.59
C GLU A 86 0.24 -1.36 2.08
N ILE A 87 -0.72 -2.28 2.06
CA ILE A 87 -1.99 -2.10 2.73
C ILE A 87 -1.74 -2.19 4.23
N PHE A 88 -2.15 -1.17 4.98
CA PHE A 88 -2.00 -1.19 6.44
C PHE A 88 -3.33 -1.08 7.20
N MET A 89 -4.42 -0.91 6.47
CA MET A 89 -5.77 -0.77 7.04
C MET A 89 -6.74 -1.78 6.41
N GLY A 90 -7.72 -2.16 7.21
CA GLY A 90 -8.83 -3.01 6.79
C GLY A 90 -10.03 -2.83 7.70
N SER A 91 -11.04 -3.69 7.57
CA SER A 91 -12.25 -3.68 8.40
C SER A 91 -11.95 -4.12 9.83
N ALA A 92 -12.47 -3.37 10.80
CA ALA A 92 -12.41 -3.78 12.21
C ALA A 92 -13.31 -5.00 12.54
N THR A 93 -14.23 -5.35 11.64
CA THR A 93 -15.23 -6.40 11.88
C THR A 93 -15.08 -7.62 10.99
N VAL A 94 -14.27 -7.53 9.94
CA VAL A 94 -14.04 -8.62 9.00
C VAL A 94 -12.55 -8.92 8.92
N LEU A 95 -12.18 -10.10 9.38
CA LEU A 95 -10.80 -10.58 9.35
C LEU A 95 -10.65 -11.67 8.31
N ALA A 96 -9.51 -11.71 7.65
CA ALA A 96 -9.10 -12.78 6.77
C ALA A 96 -7.66 -13.19 7.12
N ASP A 97 -7.46 -14.45 7.41
CA ASP A 97 -6.18 -15.00 7.93
C ASP A 97 -5.68 -14.30 9.22
N GLY A 98 -6.63 -13.79 10.03
CA GLY A 98 -6.33 -13.09 11.28
C GLY A 98 -6.10 -11.58 11.14
N ASP A 99 -5.97 -11.05 9.93
CA ASP A 99 -5.76 -9.64 9.67
C ASP A 99 -7.01 -8.93 9.12
N PRO A 100 -7.19 -7.62 9.41
CA PRO A 100 -8.28 -6.82 8.88
C PRO A 100 -8.35 -6.87 7.35
N LEU A 101 -9.46 -7.38 6.81
CA LEU A 101 -9.67 -7.46 5.37
C LEU A 101 -9.83 -6.06 4.78
N SER A 102 -9.02 -5.74 3.77
CA SER A 102 -9.04 -4.42 3.15
C SER A 102 -10.19 -4.24 2.17
N TYR A 103 -10.59 -3.00 1.95
CA TYR A 103 -11.65 -2.62 1.01
C TYR A 103 -11.32 -1.32 0.28
N THR A 104 -12.05 -1.06 -0.79
CA THR A 104 -11.85 0.10 -1.67
C THR A 104 -11.80 1.43 -0.94
N ALA A 105 -10.95 2.33 -1.40
CA ALA A 105 -10.70 3.68 -0.93
C ALA A 105 -9.95 3.78 0.42
N LEU A 106 -9.47 2.67 0.97
CA LEU A 106 -8.56 2.77 2.10
C LEU A 106 -7.18 3.29 1.65
N PRO A 107 -6.55 4.12 2.48
CA PRO A 107 -5.21 4.62 2.21
C PRO A 107 -4.17 3.49 2.27
N VAL A 108 -3.13 3.64 1.47
CA VAL A 108 -2.02 2.69 1.33
C VAL A 108 -0.73 3.40 1.71
N LEU A 109 0.16 2.71 2.40
CA LEU A 109 1.52 3.20 2.62
C LEU A 109 2.32 3.04 1.34
N THR A 110 3.09 4.06 1.00
CA THR A 110 3.90 4.11 -0.23
C THR A 110 5.30 4.64 0.03
N CYS A 111 6.16 4.61 -0.98
CA CYS A 111 7.57 4.98 -0.89
C CYS A 111 7.77 6.50 -0.95
N GLN A 112 7.29 7.25 0.03
CA GLN A 112 7.42 8.70 0.07
C GLN A 112 8.69 9.14 0.80
N ASP A 113 9.34 10.23 0.33
CA ASP A 113 10.44 10.88 1.05
C ASP A 113 9.94 11.85 2.11
N VAL A 114 8.73 12.38 1.94
CA VAL A 114 8.06 13.26 2.89
C VAL A 114 6.70 12.67 3.22
N GLY A 115 6.47 12.26 4.45
CA GLY A 115 5.22 11.66 4.90
C GLY A 115 4.72 12.26 6.20
N MET A 116 3.40 12.33 6.36
CA MET A 116 2.76 12.74 7.61
C MET A 116 2.69 11.60 8.64
N PHE A 117 2.66 10.38 8.16
CA PHE A 117 2.60 9.18 8.98
C PHE A 117 3.56 8.12 8.43
N SER A 118 4.40 7.61 9.29
CA SER A 118 5.30 6.50 8.99
C SER A 118 5.23 5.50 10.14
N PRO A 119 4.69 4.30 9.93
CA PRO A 119 4.68 3.30 10.97
C PRO A 119 6.12 2.88 11.34
N PRO A 120 6.34 2.46 12.59
CA PRO A 120 7.66 2.04 13.05
C PRO A 120 8.20 0.87 12.22
N ARG A 121 9.48 0.95 11.86
CA ARG A 121 10.20 -0.11 11.14
C ARG A 121 11.59 -0.31 11.72
N LYS A 122 12.00 -1.56 11.80
CA LYS A 122 13.32 -1.97 12.32
C LYS A 122 14.50 -1.47 11.46
N LYS A 123 14.27 -1.17 10.18
CA LYS A 123 15.32 -0.69 9.26
C LYS A 123 14.94 0.68 8.71
N PRO A 124 15.53 1.78 9.23
CA PRO A 124 15.18 3.15 8.84
C PRO A 124 15.70 3.58 7.46
N ARG A 125 16.16 2.65 6.63
CA ARG A 125 16.83 2.98 5.35
C ARG A 125 15.91 3.52 4.26
N ARG A 126 14.58 3.47 4.45
CA ARG A 126 13.64 3.79 3.38
C ARG A 126 12.45 4.56 3.92
N SER A 127 12.15 5.67 3.29
CA SER A 127 10.95 6.44 3.57
C SER A 127 9.74 5.63 3.10
N PHE A 128 8.82 5.36 4.01
CA PHE A 128 7.61 4.62 3.72
C PHE A 128 6.51 5.20 4.59
N GLY A 129 5.53 5.78 3.98
CA GLY A 129 4.53 6.51 4.73
C GLY A 129 3.31 6.88 3.92
N MET A 130 2.55 7.78 4.48
CA MET A 130 1.34 8.34 3.89
C MET A 130 1.37 9.85 4.02
N MET A 131 0.93 10.55 2.98
CA MET A 131 0.74 11.99 2.94
C MET A 131 -0.58 12.32 2.25
N LEU A 132 -1.15 13.48 2.52
CA LEU A 132 -2.33 13.97 1.81
C LEU A 132 -1.94 14.87 0.63
N PRO A 133 -2.55 14.70 -0.58
CA PRO A 133 -3.47 13.63 -0.95
C PRO A 133 -2.77 12.28 -0.96
N THR A 134 -3.47 11.23 -0.54
CA THR A 134 -2.87 9.91 -0.33
C THR A 134 -3.11 8.97 -1.52
N THR A 135 -2.34 7.91 -1.54
CA THR A 135 -2.58 6.75 -2.40
C THR A 135 -3.66 5.88 -1.82
N VAL A 136 -4.59 5.47 -2.64
CA VAL A 136 -5.70 4.58 -2.27
C VAL A 136 -5.71 3.33 -3.13
N VAL A 137 -6.26 2.25 -2.56
CA VAL A 137 -6.52 1.01 -3.30
C VAL A 137 -7.94 1.01 -3.85
N ILE A 138 -8.12 0.44 -5.04
CA ILE A 138 -9.41 0.35 -5.72
C ILE A 138 -9.72 -1.12 -5.99
N GLY A 139 -10.78 -1.64 -5.37
CA GLY A 139 -11.26 -3.00 -5.61
C GLY A 139 -12.01 -3.10 -6.93
N ILE A 140 -11.49 -3.91 -7.84
CA ILE A 140 -12.15 -4.23 -9.11
C ILE A 140 -12.90 -5.55 -8.95
N PRO A 141 -14.25 -5.56 -8.95
CA PRO A 141 -14.99 -6.79 -8.82
C PRO A 141 -14.80 -7.67 -10.07
N LEU A 142 -14.51 -8.95 -9.82
CA LEU A 142 -14.51 -10.00 -10.84
C LEU A 142 -15.73 -10.90 -10.59
N GLY A 143 -16.80 -10.68 -11.34
CA GLY A 143 -18.09 -11.32 -11.08
C GLY A 143 -18.86 -10.62 -9.95
N MET A 144 -19.50 -11.40 -9.06
CA MET A 144 -20.21 -10.82 -7.91
C MET A 144 -19.21 -10.22 -6.92
N PRO A 145 -19.37 -8.93 -6.54
CA PRO A 145 -18.46 -8.29 -5.60
C PRO A 145 -18.62 -8.88 -4.19
N VAL A 146 -17.50 -9.17 -3.54
CA VAL A 146 -17.47 -9.40 -2.10
C VAL A 146 -17.46 -8.03 -1.42
N LEU A 147 -18.49 -7.75 -0.62
CA LEU A 147 -18.65 -6.47 0.05
C LEU A 147 -18.25 -6.57 1.52
N VAL A 148 -17.39 -5.67 1.95
CA VAL A 148 -16.88 -5.57 3.31
C VAL A 148 -17.45 -4.33 3.98
N GLY A 149 -17.88 -4.47 5.22
CA GLY A 149 -18.35 -3.38 6.07
C GLY A 149 -17.45 -3.19 7.28
N GLY A 150 -17.88 -2.31 8.19
CA GLY A 150 -17.16 -1.97 9.41
C GLY A 150 -16.25 -0.74 9.28
N PRO A 151 -15.90 -0.09 10.40
CA PRO A 151 -14.97 1.02 10.40
C PRO A 151 -13.56 0.54 10.03
N PRO A 152 -12.74 1.42 9.44
CA PRO A 152 -11.34 1.09 9.15
C PRO A 152 -10.53 0.95 10.44
N THR A 153 -9.65 -0.03 10.48
CA THR A 153 -8.68 -0.24 11.56
C THR A 153 -7.32 -0.64 11.00
N ILE A 154 -6.28 -0.43 11.78
CA ILE A 154 -4.93 -0.93 11.46
C ILE A 154 -4.74 -2.32 12.06
N SER A 155 -3.91 -3.16 11.45
CA SER A 155 -3.49 -4.41 12.07
C SER A 155 -2.44 -4.14 13.15
N MET A 156 -2.79 -4.39 14.40
CA MET A 156 -1.84 -4.34 15.51
C MET A 156 -0.75 -5.42 15.36
N GLN A 157 -1.09 -6.55 14.77
CA GLN A 157 -0.16 -7.63 14.51
C GLN A 157 0.93 -7.21 13.50
N SER A 158 0.54 -6.55 12.41
CA SER A 158 1.49 -6.01 11.43
C SER A 158 2.35 -4.88 12.02
N VAL A 159 1.80 -4.04 12.89
CA VAL A 159 2.55 -2.98 13.58
C VAL A 159 3.61 -3.59 14.52
N ILE A 160 3.25 -4.59 15.30
CA ILE A 160 4.18 -5.27 16.24
C ILE A 160 5.28 -6.01 15.47
N ALA A 161 4.91 -6.76 14.42
CA ALA A 161 5.88 -7.49 13.59
C ALA A 161 6.92 -6.58 12.92
N ARG A 162 6.56 -5.33 12.64
CA ARG A 162 7.49 -4.33 12.09
C ARG A 162 8.38 -3.68 13.13
N ALA A 163 7.90 -3.55 14.36
CA ALA A 163 8.64 -2.95 15.47
C ALA A 163 9.67 -3.92 16.08
N ALA A 164 9.45 -5.23 15.93
CA ALA A 164 10.34 -6.30 16.37
C ALA A 164 11.47 -6.56 15.38
#